data_a10fab52a9eefd04d7d942b1113b05fb
#
_entry.id   a10fab52a9eefd04d7d942b1113b05fb
#
_cell.length_a   1.000
_cell.length_b   1.000
_cell.length_c   1.000
_cell.angle_alpha   90.00
_cell.angle_beta   90.00
_cell.angle_gamma   90.00
#
_symmetry.space_group_name_H-M   'P 1'
#
loop_
_entity.id
_entity.type
_entity.pdbx_description
1 polymer ?
#
loop_
_entity_poly.entity_id
_entity_poly.type
_entity_poly.pdbx_seq_one_letter_code
_entity_poly.pdbx_strand_id
1 'polypeptide(L)' 'TKAERTRQYIIEKTAILFNTKGYADTSLNDIVELTGLTRGAIYGNFTNKDELSIEVFNYQYNQLRSAIQ' A
#
# COMPACT_ATOMS: atom_id res chain seq x y z
N THR A 1 -12.58 11.57 -2.84
CA THR A 1 -12.09 12.08 -4.12
C THR A 1 -11.34 11.01 -4.88
N LYS A 2 -11.04 11.30 -6.14
CA LYS A 2 -10.25 10.39 -6.98
C LYS A 2 -8.86 10.16 -6.39
N ALA A 3 -8.24 11.21 -5.88
CA ALA A 3 -6.91 11.11 -5.27
C ALA A 3 -6.93 10.22 -4.02
N GLU A 4 -7.96 10.35 -3.20
CA GLU A 4 -8.13 9.51 -2.01
C GLU A 4 -8.34 8.05 -2.38
N ARG A 5 -9.11 7.78 -3.42
CA ARG A 5 -9.35 6.42 -3.91
C ARG A 5 -8.09 5.78 -4.45
N THR A 6 -7.30 6.55 -5.19
CA THR A 6 -6.02 6.06 -5.72
C THR A 6 -5.06 5.72 -4.59
N ARG A 7 -4.97 6.63 -3.60
CA ARG A 7 -4.12 6.40 -2.43
C ARG A 7 -4.54 5.14 -1.68
N GLN A 8 -5.83 4.98 -1.44
CA GLN A 8 -6.35 3.80 -0.74
C GLN A 8 -6.12 2.52 -1.55
N TYR A 9 -6.28 2.58 -2.86
CA TYR A 9 -6.02 1.44 -3.73
C TYR A 9 -4.56 0.98 -3.63
N ILE A 10 -3.61 1.92 -3.62
CA ILE A 10 -2.19 1.61 -3.47
C ILE A 10 -1.93 0.93 -2.13
N ILE A 11 -2.51 1.45 -1.05
CA ILE A 11 -2.36 0.89 0.29
C ILE A 11 -2.87 -0.54 0.35
N GLU A 12 -4.06 -0.80 -0.19
CA GLU A 12 -4.68 -2.13 -0.15
C GLU A 12 -3.88 -3.15 -0.94
N LYS A 13 -3.40 -2.78 -2.13
CA LYS A 13 -2.60 -3.69 -2.95
C LYS A 13 -1.23 -3.94 -2.34
N THR A 14 -0.61 -2.92 -1.76
CA THR A 14 0.67 -3.08 -1.09
C THR A 14 0.55 -3.98 0.13
N ALA A 15 -0.57 -3.90 0.84
CA ALA A 15 -0.83 -4.80 1.98
C ALA A 15 -0.83 -6.26 1.55
N ILE A 16 -1.39 -6.57 0.38
CA ILE A 16 -1.37 -7.93 -0.17
C ILE A 16 0.07 -8.39 -0.37
N LEU A 17 0.91 -7.54 -0.95
CA LEU A 17 2.32 -7.86 -1.19
C LEU A 17 3.08 -8.07 0.12
N PHE A 18 2.84 -7.23 1.12
CA PHE A 18 3.50 -7.38 2.41
C PHE A 18 3.11 -8.69 3.10
N ASN A 19 1.87 -9.14 2.91
CA ASN A 19 1.39 -10.39 3.49
C ASN A 19 1.90 -11.62 2.75
N THR A 20 2.18 -11.50 1.45
CA THR A 20 2.61 -12.64 0.62
C THR A 20 4.12 -12.72 0.44
N LYS A 21 4.80 -11.57 0.26
CA LYS A 21 6.25 -11.51 0.04
C LYS A 21 7.02 -10.99 1.24
N GLY A 22 6.36 -10.27 2.12
CA GLY A 22 6.99 -9.58 3.23
C GLY A 22 7.46 -8.18 2.85
N TYR A 23 7.64 -7.34 3.88
CA TYR A 23 8.03 -5.95 3.70
C TYR A 23 9.37 -5.83 2.97
N ALA A 24 10.38 -6.58 3.45
CA ALA A 24 11.74 -6.46 2.93
C ALA A 24 11.84 -6.88 1.47
N ASP A 25 11.05 -7.88 1.06
CA ASP A 25 11.11 -8.44 -0.28
C ASP A 25 10.16 -7.75 -1.27
N THR A 26 9.38 -6.78 -0.83
CA THR A 26 8.47 -6.03 -1.69
C THR A 26 9.18 -4.82 -2.26
N SER A 27 9.30 -4.77 -3.59
CA SER A 27 9.92 -3.64 -4.29
C SER A 27 8.86 -2.71 -4.85
N LEU A 28 9.30 -1.51 -5.25
CA LEU A 28 8.42 -0.58 -5.95
C LEU A 28 7.89 -1.19 -7.26
N ASN A 29 8.74 -1.94 -7.96
CA ASN A 29 8.31 -2.62 -9.18
C ASN A 29 7.16 -3.60 -8.91
N ASP A 30 7.20 -4.32 -7.81
CA ASP A 30 6.12 -5.23 -7.43
C ASP A 30 4.80 -4.46 -7.26
N ILE A 31 4.89 -3.29 -6.64
CA ILE A 31 3.71 -2.45 -6.43
C ILE A 31 3.18 -1.91 -7.76
N VAL A 32 4.08 -1.47 -8.65
CA VAL A 32 3.72 -1.00 -9.98
C VAL A 32 3.00 -2.11 -10.76
N GLU A 33 3.54 -3.31 -10.76
CA GLU A 33 2.96 -4.43 -11.48
C GLU A 33 1.59 -4.82 -10.93
N LEU A 34 1.45 -4.88 -9.61
CA LEU A 34 0.18 -5.29 -9.00
C LEU A 34 -0.91 -4.23 -9.14
N THR A 35 -0.55 -2.96 -9.01
CA THR A 35 -1.52 -1.86 -9.08
C THR A 35 -1.87 -1.48 -10.51
N GLY A 36 -0.96 -1.71 -11.45
CA GLY A 36 -1.12 -1.21 -12.82
C GLY A 36 -0.88 0.29 -12.95
N LEU A 37 -0.38 0.93 -11.90
CA LEU A 37 -0.11 2.36 -11.89
C LEU A 37 1.35 2.63 -12.24
N THR A 38 1.65 3.89 -12.59
CA THR A 38 3.03 4.30 -12.88
C THR A 38 3.78 4.58 -11.58
N ARG A 39 5.11 4.59 -11.66
CA ARG A 39 5.96 5.00 -10.53
C ARG A 39 5.61 6.41 -10.07
N GLY A 40 5.35 7.32 -11.04
CA GLY A 40 4.97 8.69 -10.72
C GLY A 40 3.68 8.77 -9.94
N ALA A 41 2.70 7.94 -10.27
CA ALA A 41 1.43 7.91 -9.54
C ALA A 41 1.64 7.46 -8.09
N ILE A 42 2.51 6.48 -7.87
CA ILE A 42 2.79 5.98 -6.52
C ILE A 42 3.55 7.04 -5.72
N TYR A 43 4.63 7.59 -6.29
CA TYR A 43 5.41 8.65 -5.61
C TYR A 43 4.66 9.97 -5.49
N GLY A 44 3.62 10.18 -6.26
CA GLY A 44 2.74 11.33 -6.07
C GLY A 44 1.90 11.23 -4.81
N ASN A 45 1.74 10.01 -4.27
CA ASN A 45 0.96 9.77 -3.06
C ASN A 45 1.83 9.51 -1.83
N PHE A 46 3.04 8.95 -2.02
CA PHE A 46 3.92 8.57 -0.92
C PHE A 46 5.35 8.97 -1.24
N THR A 47 6.01 9.65 -0.31
CA THR A 47 7.36 10.15 -0.51
C THR A 47 8.37 9.02 -0.71
N ASN A 48 8.18 7.91 0.03
CA ASN A 48 9.08 6.77 -0.02
C ASN A 48 8.35 5.52 0.48
N LYS A 49 9.05 4.38 0.44
CA LYS A 49 8.49 3.10 0.88
C LYS A 49 8.11 3.10 2.36
N ASP A 50 8.89 3.80 3.18
CA ASP A 50 8.63 3.85 4.63
C ASP A 50 7.30 4.55 4.91
N GLU A 51 7.02 5.66 4.25
CA GLU A 51 5.76 6.37 4.41
C GLU A 51 4.59 5.50 3.98
N LEU A 52 4.71 4.84 2.83
CA LEU A 52 3.69 3.91 2.36
C LEU A 52 3.50 2.77 3.36
N SER A 53 4.59 2.25 3.91
CA SER A 53 4.54 1.13 4.84
C SER A 53 3.81 1.48 6.13
N ILE A 54 4.00 2.69 6.65
CA ILE A 54 3.29 3.16 7.83
C ILE A 54 1.78 3.15 7.56
N GLU A 55 1.38 3.65 6.40
CA GLU A 55 -0.04 3.66 6.01
C GLU A 55 -0.59 2.25 5.84
N VAL A 56 0.21 1.33 5.29
CA VAL A 56 -0.18 -0.07 5.13
C VAL A 56 -0.38 -0.73 6.50
N PHE A 57 0.55 -0.51 7.44
CA PHE A 57 0.42 -1.08 8.77
C PHE A 57 -0.80 -0.53 9.50
N ASN A 58 -1.07 0.76 9.37
CA ASN A 58 -2.27 1.37 9.94
C ASN A 58 -3.54 0.77 9.34
N TYR A 59 -3.55 0.55 8.04
CA TYR A 59 -4.68 -0.08 7.36
C TYR A 59 -4.91 -1.50 7.87
N GLN A 60 -3.86 -2.30 7.99
CA GLN A 60 -3.95 -3.68 8.48
C GLN A 60 -4.39 -3.72 9.93
N TYR A 61 -3.88 -2.83 10.75
CA TYR A 61 -4.27 -2.72 12.16
C TYR A 61 -5.75 -2.40 12.28
N ASN A 62 -6.25 -1.45 11.48
CA ASN A 62 -7.65 -1.08 11.49
C ASN A 62 -8.55 -2.22 11.01
N GLN A 63 -8.11 -3.00 10.03
CA GLN A 63 -8.85 -4.17 9.56
C GLN A 63 -8.97 -5.22 10.66
N LEU A 64 -7.88 -5.53 11.34
CA LEU A 64 -7.88 -6.49 12.44
C LEU A 64 -8.77 -6.02 13.59
N ARG A 65 -8.66 -4.74 13.94
CA ARG A 65 -9.45 -4.16 15.00
C ARG A 65 -10.96 -4.21 14.70
N SER A 66 -11.34 -3.95 13.45
CA SER A 66 -12.73 -4.03 13.02
C SER A 66 -13.27 -5.45 13.08
N ALA A 67 -12.42 -6.43 12.78
CA ALA A 67 -12.82 -7.85 12.80
C ALA A 67 -13.07 -8.39 14.22
N ILE A 68 -12.45 -7.76 15.22
CA ILE A 68 -12.56 -8.21 16.62
C ILE A 68 -13.85 -7.67 17.27
N GLN A 69 -14.38 -6.59 16.80
CA GLN A 69 -15.55 -5.96 17.40
C GLN A 69 -16.84 -6.70 17.12
#